data_6636d453a31d53df4f242279e0178d92
#
_entry.id   6636d453a31d53df4f242279e0178d92
#
_cell.length_a   1.000
_cell.length_b   1.000
_cell.length_c   1.000
_cell.angle_alpha   90.00
_cell.angle_beta   90.00
_cell.angle_gamma   90.00
#
_symmetry.space_group_name_H-M   'P 1'
#
loop_
_entity.id
_entity.type
_entity.pdbx_description
1 polymer ?
#
loop_
_entity_poly.entity_id
_entity_poly.type
_entity_poly.pdbx_seq_one_letter_code
_entity_poly.pdbx_strand_id
1 'polypeptide(L)'
;GETMAFMRQAKPTLIILLVTSSLLNPMLAAAWDCGGKPAPDISGKIWLNSAPLRLVDLRNKVVLVEFWTLGCSNCRNIEPYVKKWHEKYAAQGLVVVGVHTPEFGYEKELDNVRDYVKSRNILHAVVIDNDFAIWNRYNNHYWPAMYLLDKTGAVCSVKIGEGDYEKTEQTIRQLLADR
;
A
#
# COMPACT_ATOMS: atom_id res chain seq x y z
N GLY A 1 89.40 37.73 -11.41
CA GLY A 1 88.80 36.39 -11.37
C GLY A 1 87.33 36.49 -11.33
N GLU A 2 86.61 36.26 -12.49
CA GLU A 2 85.17 36.29 -12.56
C GLU A 2 84.64 34.90 -12.26
N THR A 3 83.77 34.78 -11.24
CA THR A 3 83.03 33.54 -10.97
C THR A 3 81.66 33.59 -11.63
N MET A 4 81.53 32.81 -12.70
CA MET A 4 80.26 32.56 -13.39
C MET A 4 79.32 31.76 -12.50
N ALA A 5 78.19 32.39 -12.13
CA ALA A 5 77.10 31.71 -11.44
C ALA A 5 76.22 30.98 -12.42
N PHE A 6 76.17 29.68 -12.29
CA PHE A 6 75.32 28.78 -13.13
C PHE A 6 73.86 28.78 -12.58
N MET A 7 72.99 29.51 -13.24
CA MET A 7 71.54 29.47 -12.90
C MET A 7 70.95 28.19 -13.45
N ARG A 8 70.58 27.28 -12.54
CA ARG A 8 69.78 26.08 -12.81
C ARG A 8 68.33 26.48 -13.01
N GLN A 9 67.85 26.43 -14.22
CA GLN A 9 66.43 26.59 -14.51
C GLN A 9 65.66 25.31 -14.05
N ALA A 10 64.77 25.49 -13.06
CA ALA A 10 63.83 24.45 -12.66
C ALA A 10 62.65 24.42 -13.65
N LYS A 11 62.43 23.25 -14.27
CA LYS A 11 61.26 23.01 -15.13
C LYS A 11 60.01 22.87 -14.28
N PRO A 12 58.90 23.54 -14.59
CA PRO A 12 57.65 23.32 -13.88
C PRO A 12 57.06 21.95 -14.18
N THR A 13 56.91 21.10 -13.17
CA THR A 13 56.18 19.84 -13.25
C THR A 13 54.67 20.12 -13.27
N LEU A 14 54.10 19.93 -14.44
CA LEU A 14 52.64 20.05 -14.60
C LEU A 14 51.94 18.87 -13.91
N ILE A 15 51.35 19.13 -12.73
CA ILE A 15 50.51 18.14 -12.04
C ILE A 15 49.14 18.19 -12.70
N ILE A 16 48.84 17.19 -13.54
CA ILE A 16 47.51 16.97 -14.10
C ILE A 16 46.68 16.32 -13.01
N LEU A 17 45.82 17.11 -12.35
CA LEU A 17 44.77 16.59 -11.45
C LEU A 17 43.72 15.91 -12.34
N LEU A 18 43.77 14.58 -12.40
CA LEU A 18 42.66 13.77 -12.94
C LEU A 18 41.47 13.85 -11.96
N VAL A 19 40.55 14.76 -12.25
CA VAL A 19 39.23 14.76 -11.59
C VAL A 19 38.44 13.60 -12.14
N THR A 20 38.47 12.47 -11.45
CA THR A 20 37.55 11.36 -11.73
C THR A 20 36.13 11.78 -11.31
N SER A 21 35.39 12.30 -12.27
CA SER A 21 33.96 12.53 -12.12
C SER A 21 33.29 11.15 -11.97
N SER A 22 33.05 10.75 -10.69
CA SER A 22 32.17 9.63 -10.40
C SER A 22 30.76 10.02 -10.85
N LEU A 23 30.40 9.62 -12.05
CA LEU A 23 29.01 9.61 -12.50
C LEU A 23 28.25 8.69 -11.54
N LEU A 24 27.64 9.27 -10.50
CA LEU A 24 26.55 8.62 -9.77
C LEU A 24 25.48 8.38 -10.82
N ASN A 25 25.49 7.19 -11.37
CA ASN A 25 24.39 6.68 -12.16
C ASN A 25 23.22 6.54 -11.16
N PRO A 26 22.16 7.38 -11.20
CA PRO A 26 20.98 7.07 -10.43
C PRO A 26 20.46 5.76 -11.06
N MET A 27 20.68 4.64 -10.37
CA MET A 27 19.89 3.46 -10.63
C MET A 27 18.43 3.94 -10.54
N LEU A 28 17.79 4.16 -11.69
CA LEU A 28 16.35 4.17 -11.77
C LEU A 28 15.95 2.82 -11.18
N ALA A 29 15.56 2.84 -9.90
CA ALA A 29 14.84 1.73 -9.32
C ALA A 29 13.62 1.56 -10.22
N ALA A 30 13.62 0.53 -11.05
CA ALA A 30 12.46 0.19 -11.85
C ALA A 30 11.32 0.05 -10.85
N ALA A 31 10.26 0.87 -11.01
CA ALA A 31 9.06 0.72 -10.22
C ALA A 31 8.64 -0.75 -10.31
N TRP A 32 8.47 -1.39 -9.16
CA TRP A 32 8.09 -2.80 -9.12
C TRP A 32 6.65 -2.90 -9.65
N ASP A 33 6.55 -3.19 -10.94
CA ASP A 33 5.29 -3.53 -11.58
C ASP A 33 4.99 -4.99 -11.22
N CYS A 34 4.00 -5.18 -10.37
CA CYS A 34 3.55 -6.52 -10.01
C CYS A 34 2.86 -7.25 -11.17
N GLY A 35 2.74 -6.63 -12.35
CA GLY A 35 2.10 -7.21 -13.53
C GLY A 35 0.61 -7.51 -13.32
N GLY A 36 0.03 -6.97 -12.27
CA GLY A 36 -1.36 -7.22 -11.89
C GLY A 36 -2.36 -6.53 -12.81
N LYS A 37 -3.58 -7.06 -12.85
CA LYS A 37 -4.69 -6.42 -13.55
C LYS A 37 -5.20 -5.24 -12.74
N PRO A 38 -5.72 -4.17 -13.38
CA PRO A 38 -6.43 -3.10 -12.70
C PRO A 38 -7.54 -3.66 -11.80
N ALA A 39 -7.57 -3.20 -10.55
CA ALA A 39 -8.61 -3.61 -9.61
C ALA A 39 -9.97 -3.00 -10.02
N PRO A 40 -11.07 -3.73 -9.83
CA PRO A 40 -12.40 -3.16 -9.95
C PRO A 40 -12.63 -2.06 -8.92
N ASP A 41 -13.47 -1.07 -9.24
CA ASP A 41 -13.76 0.04 -8.32
C ASP A 41 -14.51 -0.41 -7.06
N ILE A 42 -14.26 0.30 -5.95
CA ILE A 42 -14.83 0.07 -4.63
C ILE A 42 -16.02 1.00 -4.32
N SER A 43 -16.53 1.71 -5.32
CA SER A 43 -17.62 2.66 -5.11
C SER A 43 -18.87 2.01 -4.50
N GLY A 44 -19.39 2.61 -3.45
CA GLY A 44 -20.58 2.22 -2.72
C GLY A 44 -21.34 3.41 -2.17
N LYS A 45 -22.58 3.20 -1.74
CA LYS A 45 -23.51 4.27 -1.34
C LYS A 45 -23.33 4.75 0.10
N ILE A 46 -22.96 3.84 1.00
CA ILE A 46 -22.86 4.10 2.44
C ILE A 46 -21.44 3.81 2.90
N TRP A 47 -20.86 4.80 3.55
CA TRP A 47 -19.49 4.73 4.09
C TRP A 47 -19.48 5.07 5.58
N LEU A 48 -18.62 4.40 6.33
CA LEU A 48 -18.29 4.69 7.72
C LEU A 48 -16.82 5.11 7.79
N ASN A 49 -16.49 6.02 8.70
CA ASN A 49 -15.15 6.55 8.97
C ASN A 49 -14.51 7.35 7.82
N SER A 50 -15.18 7.53 6.70
CA SER A 50 -14.69 8.35 5.58
C SER A 50 -15.82 8.91 4.73
N ALA A 51 -15.52 9.91 3.91
CA ALA A 51 -16.30 10.22 2.73
C ALA A 51 -16.22 9.07 1.71
N PRO A 52 -17.14 8.99 0.73
CA PRO A 52 -17.07 8.00 -0.34
C PRO A 52 -15.71 8.03 -1.07
N LEU A 53 -15.14 6.84 -1.29
CA LEU A 53 -13.87 6.66 -1.98
C LEU A 53 -14.09 5.93 -3.32
N ARG A 54 -13.23 6.24 -4.30
CA ARG A 54 -13.10 5.50 -5.55
C ARG A 54 -11.62 5.22 -5.81
N LEU A 55 -11.29 4.09 -6.42
CA LEU A 55 -9.88 3.74 -6.67
C LEU A 55 -9.16 4.76 -7.56
N VAL A 56 -9.87 5.42 -8.47
CA VAL A 56 -9.28 6.48 -9.31
C VAL A 56 -8.75 7.66 -8.49
N ASP A 57 -9.35 7.95 -7.35
CA ASP A 57 -8.96 9.03 -6.44
C ASP A 57 -7.82 8.60 -5.48
N LEU A 58 -7.48 7.30 -5.46
CA LEU A 58 -6.44 6.71 -4.62
C LEU A 58 -5.14 6.39 -5.38
N ARG A 59 -4.93 6.98 -6.55
CA ARG A 59 -3.67 6.87 -7.29
C ARG A 59 -2.50 7.36 -6.44
N ASN A 60 -1.35 6.73 -6.58
CA ASN A 60 -0.15 6.95 -5.75
C ASN A 60 -0.32 6.51 -4.28
N LYS A 61 -1.38 5.77 -3.95
CA LYS A 61 -1.57 5.11 -2.67
C LYS A 61 -1.53 3.59 -2.85
N VAL A 62 -0.99 2.91 -1.86
CA VAL A 62 -1.16 1.46 -1.71
C VAL A 62 -2.52 1.24 -1.07
N VAL A 63 -3.33 0.36 -1.64
CA VAL A 63 -4.69 0.13 -1.13
C VAL A 63 -4.84 -1.32 -0.69
N LEU A 64 -5.30 -1.53 0.55
CA LEU A 64 -5.73 -2.84 1.05
C LEU A 64 -7.26 -2.87 1.06
N VAL A 65 -7.86 -3.67 0.18
CA VAL A 65 -9.31 -3.93 0.16
C VAL A 65 -9.56 -5.24 0.89
N GLU A 66 -10.32 -5.19 1.98
CA GLU A 66 -10.67 -6.33 2.81
C GLU A 66 -12.16 -6.60 2.74
N PHE A 67 -12.55 -7.77 2.27
CA PHE A 67 -13.95 -8.25 2.36
C PHE A 67 -14.17 -8.95 3.69
N TRP A 68 -15.14 -8.46 4.46
CA TRP A 68 -15.43 -8.94 5.80
C TRP A 68 -16.92 -8.85 6.14
N THR A 69 -17.33 -9.49 7.21
CA THR A 69 -18.64 -9.29 7.82
C THR A 69 -18.56 -9.45 9.34
N LEU A 70 -19.46 -8.83 10.07
CA LEU A 70 -19.40 -8.76 11.55
C LEU A 70 -19.60 -10.12 12.24
N GLY A 71 -20.28 -11.07 11.61
CA GLY A 71 -20.51 -12.42 12.15
C GLY A 71 -19.36 -13.41 11.87
N CYS A 72 -18.43 -13.06 11.00
CA CYS A 72 -17.37 -13.93 10.54
C CYS A 72 -16.25 -14.10 11.60
N SER A 73 -16.05 -15.33 12.09
CA SER A 73 -15.02 -15.61 13.10
C SER A 73 -13.59 -15.40 12.58
N ASN A 74 -13.30 -15.86 11.36
CA ASN A 74 -11.99 -15.68 10.73
C ASN A 74 -11.69 -14.20 10.45
N CYS A 75 -12.70 -13.39 10.14
CA CYS A 75 -12.54 -11.93 9.99
C CYS A 75 -12.13 -11.29 11.32
N ARG A 76 -12.70 -11.74 12.44
CA ARG A 76 -12.27 -11.28 13.78
C ARG A 76 -10.81 -11.62 14.09
N ASN A 77 -10.30 -12.72 13.58
CA ASN A 77 -8.90 -13.13 13.78
C ASN A 77 -7.91 -12.26 13.01
N ILE A 78 -8.29 -11.74 11.84
CA ILE A 78 -7.41 -10.86 11.05
C ILE A 78 -7.56 -9.38 11.43
N GLU A 79 -8.68 -8.97 12.01
CA GLU A 79 -8.99 -7.57 12.36
C GLU A 79 -7.86 -6.85 13.13
N PRO A 80 -7.20 -7.44 14.14
CA PRO A 80 -6.10 -6.79 14.85
C PRO A 80 -4.93 -6.42 13.95
N TYR A 81 -4.64 -7.26 12.96
CA TYR A 81 -3.55 -7.01 11.99
C TYR A 81 -3.92 -5.91 11.01
N VAL A 82 -5.13 -5.93 10.46
CA VAL A 82 -5.63 -4.89 9.54
C VAL A 82 -5.62 -3.52 10.23
N LYS A 83 -6.10 -3.44 11.47
CA LYS A 83 -6.06 -2.22 12.30
C LYS A 83 -4.63 -1.74 12.52
N LYS A 84 -3.72 -2.64 12.89
CA LYS A 84 -2.29 -2.32 13.09
C LYS A 84 -1.64 -1.81 11.81
N TRP A 85 -1.93 -2.42 10.66
CA TRP A 85 -1.40 -1.95 9.38
C TRP A 85 -1.92 -0.57 9.02
N HIS A 86 -3.23 -0.32 9.22
CA HIS A 86 -3.81 1.01 9.04
C HIS A 86 -3.09 2.05 9.92
N GLU A 87 -2.99 1.80 11.22
CA GLU A 87 -2.33 2.71 12.16
C GLU A 87 -0.86 2.99 11.79
N LYS A 88 -0.11 1.95 11.46
CA LYS A 88 1.33 2.03 11.20
C LYS A 88 1.68 2.67 9.86
N TYR A 89 0.87 2.43 8.83
CA TYR A 89 1.24 2.75 7.45
C TYR A 89 0.36 3.81 6.78
N ALA A 90 -0.72 4.29 7.41
CA ALA A 90 -1.58 5.31 6.81
C ALA A 90 -0.82 6.59 6.47
N ALA A 91 0.05 7.08 7.36
CA ALA A 91 0.89 8.25 7.12
C ALA A 91 1.94 8.03 6.00
N GLN A 92 2.24 6.76 5.68
CA GLN A 92 3.17 6.37 4.60
C GLN A 92 2.47 6.15 3.26
N GLY A 93 1.14 6.27 3.23
CA GLY A 93 0.36 6.16 1.99
C GLY A 93 -0.43 4.86 1.83
N LEU A 94 -0.58 4.04 2.89
CA LEU A 94 -1.52 2.92 2.87
C LEU A 94 -2.95 3.43 3.12
N VAL A 95 -3.88 3.03 2.27
CA VAL A 95 -5.32 3.21 2.49
C VAL A 95 -5.94 1.83 2.71
N VAL A 96 -6.57 1.62 3.85
CA VAL A 96 -7.33 0.40 4.14
C VAL A 96 -8.80 0.68 3.92
N VAL A 97 -9.46 -0.19 3.15
CA VAL A 97 -10.90 -0.15 2.89
C VAL A 97 -11.52 -1.49 3.23
N GLY A 98 -12.31 -1.52 4.29
CA GLY A 98 -13.14 -2.67 4.63
C GLY A 98 -14.43 -2.65 3.79
N VAL A 99 -14.66 -3.69 3.02
CA VAL A 99 -15.92 -3.92 2.29
C VAL A 99 -16.75 -4.86 3.14
N HIS A 100 -17.75 -4.30 3.83
CA HIS A 100 -18.68 -5.09 4.63
C HIS A 100 -19.75 -5.68 3.73
N THR A 101 -19.64 -6.97 3.42
CA THR A 101 -20.62 -7.73 2.61
C THR A 101 -21.29 -8.76 3.50
N PRO A 102 -22.61 -8.70 3.73
CA PRO A 102 -23.30 -9.53 4.70
C PRO A 102 -23.43 -10.98 4.26
N GLU A 103 -23.24 -11.92 5.19
CA GLU A 103 -23.58 -13.35 5.01
C GLU A 103 -25.00 -13.64 5.49
N PHE A 104 -25.41 -13.01 6.59
CA PHE A 104 -26.71 -13.21 7.25
C PHE A 104 -27.57 -11.94 7.25
N GLY A 105 -28.89 -12.13 7.46
CA GLY A 105 -29.84 -11.01 7.42
C GLY A 105 -29.56 -9.89 8.42
N TYR A 106 -29.17 -10.22 9.66
CA TYR A 106 -28.89 -9.25 10.72
C TYR A 106 -27.65 -8.38 10.41
N GLU A 107 -26.77 -8.85 9.56
CA GLU A 107 -25.57 -8.14 9.14
C GLU A 107 -25.86 -7.03 8.11
N LYS A 108 -27.07 -7.06 7.50
CA LYS A 108 -27.53 -5.99 6.59
C LYS A 108 -27.97 -4.75 7.35
N GLU A 109 -28.27 -4.89 8.64
CA GLU A 109 -28.73 -3.79 9.47
C GLU A 109 -27.56 -2.83 9.75
N LEU A 110 -27.66 -1.61 9.22
CA LEU A 110 -26.58 -0.63 9.28
C LEU A 110 -26.16 -0.29 10.72
N ASP A 111 -27.10 -0.26 11.64
CA ASP A 111 -26.82 0.04 13.04
C ASP A 111 -25.98 -1.06 13.69
N ASN A 112 -26.22 -2.35 13.37
CA ASN A 112 -25.39 -3.45 13.84
C ASN A 112 -23.94 -3.31 13.36
N VAL A 113 -23.75 -2.90 12.08
CA VAL A 113 -22.40 -2.67 11.52
C VAL A 113 -21.74 -1.47 12.18
N ARG A 114 -22.46 -0.38 12.38
CA ARG A 114 -21.95 0.83 13.09
C ARG A 114 -21.50 0.53 14.51
N ASP A 115 -22.33 -0.20 15.25
CA ASP A 115 -22.05 -0.58 16.64
C ASP A 115 -20.82 -1.51 16.68
N TYR A 116 -20.70 -2.46 15.75
CA TYR A 116 -19.53 -3.31 15.64
C TYR A 116 -18.28 -2.48 15.35
N VAL A 117 -18.29 -1.65 14.32
CA VAL A 117 -17.16 -0.78 13.92
C VAL A 117 -16.71 0.09 15.09
N LYS A 118 -17.66 0.69 15.82
CA LYS A 118 -17.38 1.53 17.00
C LYS A 118 -16.82 0.72 18.17
N SER A 119 -17.48 -0.38 18.55
CA SER A 119 -17.09 -1.21 19.70
C SER A 119 -15.72 -1.87 19.50
N ARG A 120 -15.35 -2.17 18.25
CA ARG A 120 -14.08 -2.77 17.88
C ARG A 120 -12.98 -1.74 17.58
N ASN A 121 -13.30 -0.43 17.67
CA ASN A 121 -12.37 0.65 17.36
C ASN A 121 -11.75 0.48 15.95
N ILE A 122 -12.58 0.19 14.95
CA ILE A 122 -12.18 0.15 13.55
C ILE A 122 -12.16 1.60 13.04
N LEU A 123 -11.00 2.10 12.65
CA LEU A 123 -10.80 3.52 12.27
C LEU A 123 -10.63 3.72 10.76
N HIS A 124 -10.27 2.66 10.03
CA HIS A 124 -10.17 2.73 8.56
C HIS A 124 -11.53 2.84 7.90
N ALA A 125 -11.54 3.24 6.64
CA ALA A 125 -12.76 3.38 5.84
C ALA A 125 -13.50 2.05 5.72
N VAL A 126 -14.82 2.09 5.86
CA VAL A 126 -15.69 0.93 5.66
C VAL A 126 -16.81 1.30 4.69
N VAL A 127 -16.98 0.52 3.63
CA VAL A 127 -18.10 0.62 2.70
C VAL A 127 -19.08 -0.53 2.92
N ILE A 128 -20.37 -0.21 2.90
CA ILE A 128 -21.48 -1.17 3.05
C ILE A 128 -21.86 -1.72 1.67
N ASP A 129 -21.77 -3.02 1.50
CA ASP A 129 -21.98 -3.74 0.25
C ASP A 129 -23.17 -4.73 0.38
N ASN A 130 -24.31 -4.25 0.91
CA ASN A 130 -25.49 -5.07 1.17
C ASN A 130 -26.11 -5.69 -0.09
N ASP A 131 -25.86 -5.13 -1.26
CA ASP A 131 -26.32 -5.61 -2.56
C ASP A 131 -25.27 -6.45 -3.29
N PHE A 132 -24.13 -6.74 -2.66
CA PHE A 132 -23.02 -7.52 -3.21
C PHE A 132 -22.41 -6.89 -4.49
N ALA A 133 -22.58 -5.60 -4.70
CA ALA A 133 -22.12 -4.95 -5.93
C ALA A 133 -20.58 -4.92 -6.03
N ILE A 134 -19.88 -4.63 -4.92
CA ILE A 134 -18.42 -4.64 -4.87
C ILE A 134 -17.91 -6.07 -4.86
N TRP A 135 -18.53 -6.94 -4.07
CA TRP A 135 -18.24 -8.37 -4.01
C TRP A 135 -18.23 -9.01 -5.41
N ASN A 136 -19.29 -8.78 -6.18
CA ASN A 136 -19.43 -9.33 -7.52
C ASN A 136 -18.42 -8.73 -8.51
N ARG A 137 -18.10 -7.43 -8.41
CA ARG A 137 -17.06 -6.79 -9.22
C ARG A 137 -15.68 -7.42 -9.02
N TYR A 138 -15.35 -7.80 -7.77
CA TYR A 138 -14.10 -8.47 -7.44
C TYR A 138 -14.14 -9.98 -7.70
N ASN A 139 -15.28 -10.52 -8.13
CA ASN A 139 -15.52 -11.97 -8.23
C ASN A 139 -15.10 -12.67 -6.92
N ASN A 140 -15.44 -12.05 -5.78
CA ASN A 140 -15.09 -12.59 -4.48
C ASN A 140 -16.02 -13.73 -4.08
N HIS A 141 -15.53 -14.68 -3.28
CA HIS A 141 -16.29 -15.88 -2.89
C HIS A 141 -16.13 -16.23 -1.41
N TYR A 142 -15.28 -15.50 -0.66
CA TYR A 142 -14.88 -15.89 0.70
C TYR A 142 -14.77 -14.71 1.64
N TRP A 143 -15.03 -14.96 2.93
CA TRP A 143 -14.70 -14.10 4.05
C TRP A 143 -13.67 -14.78 4.97
N PRO A 144 -12.62 -14.09 5.40
CA PRO A 144 -12.13 -12.84 4.84
C PRO A 144 -11.42 -13.04 3.51
N ALA A 145 -11.35 -11.99 2.71
CA ALA A 145 -10.49 -11.92 1.54
C ALA A 145 -9.82 -10.55 1.46
N MET A 146 -8.53 -10.52 1.24
CA MET A 146 -7.74 -9.29 1.15
C MET A 146 -7.11 -9.17 -0.23
N TYR A 147 -7.28 -7.99 -0.85
CA TYR A 147 -6.69 -7.63 -2.12
C TYR A 147 -5.75 -6.44 -1.88
N LEU A 148 -4.47 -6.61 -2.18
CA LEU A 148 -3.47 -5.57 -2.02
C LEU A 148 -3.14 -4.97 -3.38
N LEU A 149 -3.34 -3.66 -3.51
CA LEU A 149 -3.19 -2.92 -4.74
C LEU A 149 -1.96 -2.02 -4.65
N ASP A 150 -1.23 -1.91 -5.76
CA ASP A 150 -0.11 -0.97 -5.89
C ASP A 150 -0.58 0.49 -6.13
N LYS A 151 0.36 1.40 -6.25
CA LYS A 151 0.13 2.83 -6.50
C LYS A 151 -0.54 3.13 -7.85
N THR A 152 -0.56 2.17 -8.77
CA THR A 152 -1.27 2.26 -10.06
C THR A 152 -2.70 1.74 -9.96
N GLY A 153 -3.08 1.13 -8.83
CA GLY A 153 -4.37 0.48 -8.63
C GLY A 153 -4.44 -0.93 -9.23
N ALA A 154 -3.30 -1.56 -9.52
CA ALA A 154 -3.25 -2.95 -9.97
C ALA A 154 -3.23 -3.91 -8.77
N VAL A 155 -3.89 -5.06 -8.90
CA VAL A 155 -3.93 -6.12 -7.86
C VAL A 155 -2.60 -6.85 -7.85
N CYS A 156 -1.82 -6.72 -6.78
CA CYS A 156 -0.53 -7.36 -6.61
C CYS A 156 -0.55 -8.61 -5.74
N SER A 157 -1.50 -8.71 -4.83
CA SER A 157 -1.66 -9.87 -3.97
C SER A 157 -3.11 -10.08 -3.61
N VAL A 158 -3.51 -11.34 -3.56
CA VAL A 158 -4.82 -11.77 -3.05
C VAL A 158 -4.58 -12.81 -1.97
N LYS A 159 -5.12 -12.57 -0.79
CA LYS A 159 -5.11 -13.50 0.33
C LYS A 159 -6.52 -13.89 0.69
N ILE A 160 -6.82 -15.16 0.62
CA ILE A 160 -8.10 -15.75 1.05
C ILE A 160 -7.94 -16.39 2.42
N GLY A 161 -8.88 -16.12 3.31
CA GLY A 161 -8.85 -16.63 4.68
C GLY A 161 -7.84 -15.90 5.56
N GLU A 162 -7.65 -16.41 6.77
CA GLU A 162 -6.70 -15.89 7.77
C GLU A 162 -5.27 -16.43 7.57
N GLY A 163 -4.30 -15.85 8.32
CA GLY A 163 -2.89 -16.26 8.28
C GLY A 163 -2.02 -15.42 7.33
N ASP A 164 -0.75 -15.83 7.15
CA ASP A 164 0.26 -15.17 6.32
C ASP A 164 0.47 -13.66 6.65
N TYR A 165 0.24 -13.26 7.91
CA TYR A 165 0.26 -11.85 8.32
C TYR A 165 1.59 -11.17 8.05
N GLU A 166 2.72 -11.85 8.34
CA GLU A 166 4.06 -11.32 8.10
C GLU A 166 4.32 -11.12 6.60
N LYS A 167 3.90 -12.07 5.77
CA LYS A 167 4.02 -11.98 4.31
C LYS A 167 3.19 -10.83 3.76
N THR A 168 1.96 -10.66 4.25
CA THR A 168 1.08 -9.55 3.86
C THR A 168 1.71 -8.21 4.26
N GLU A 169 2.21 -8.08 5.49
CA GLU A 169 2.89 -6.85 5.94
C GLU A 169 4.17 -6.57 5.14
N GLN A 170 4.92 -7.60 4.79
CA GLN A 170 6.10 -7.45 3.93
C GLN A 170 5.73 -6.90 2.55
N THR A 171 4.65 -7.42 1.94
CA THR A 171 4.15 -6.91 0.65
C THR A 171 3.69 -5.46 0.76
N ILE A 172 2.98 -5.09 1.83
CA ILE A 172 2.60 -3.69 2.09
C ILE A 172 3.84 -2.79 2.11
N ARG A 173 4.88 -3.16 2.84
CA ARG A 173 6.13 -2.37 2.92
C ARG A 173 6.83 -2.25 1.57
N GLN A 174 6.87 -3.32 0.79
CA GLN A 174 7.46 -3.31 -0.55
C GLN A 174 6.73 -2.31 -1.46
N LEU A 175 5.40 -2.41 -1.54
CA LEU A 175 4.58 -1.52 -2.36
C LEU A 175 4.66 -0.05 -1.92
N LEU A 176 4.79 0.22 -0.62
CA LEU A 176 4.96 1.58 -0.10
C LEU A 176 6.33 2.17 -0.46
N ALA A 177 7.39 1.33 -0.50
CA ALA A 177 8.73 1.75 -0.84
C ALA A 177 8.92 2.05 -2.33
N ASP A 178 8.08 1.48 -3.21
CA ASP A 178 8.10 1.76 -4.64
C ASP A 178 7.78 3.23 -4.93
N ARG A 179 8.49 3.79 -5.94
CA ARG A 179 8.36 5.20 -6.35
C ARG A 179 7.52 5.35 -7.61
#